data_3d013df72231fffcd2f599fb48da2f20
#
_entry.id   3d013df72231fffcd2f599fb48da2f20
#
_cell.length_a   1.000
_cell.length_b   1.000
_cell.length_c   1.000
_cell.angle_alpha   90.00
_cell.angle_beta   90.00
_cell.angle_gamma   90.00
#
_symmetry.space_group_name_H-M   'P 1'
#
loop_
_entity.id
_entity.type
_entity.pdbx_description
1 polymer ?
#
loop_
_entity_poly.entity_id
_entity_poly.type
_entity_poly.pdbx_seq_one_letter_code
_entity_poly.pdbx_strand_id
1 'polypeptide(L)'
;MVAPSSSPWSFPCFVTYRKTLGLNKIKPRKVVNYQKLNDVTIADSYPLPNAETLLDELHGAQYFGCLDLKSGFWQVELASKEDRQKTAFSAYMLGLHHYNRVPFGFRNAPSHFMRVID
;
A
#
# COMPACT_ATOMS: atom_id res chain seq x y z
N MET A 1 -9.10 9.46 -5.10
CA MET A 1 -8.04 8.50 -4.78
C MET A 1 -7.16 8.21 -5.99
N VAL A 2 -7.73 8.01 -7.16
CA VAL A 2 -7.06 7.86 -8.46
C VAL A 2 -7.50 9.00 -9.35
N ALA A 3 -6.58 9.54 -10.15
CA ALA A 3 -6.85 10.63 -11.08
C ALA A 3 -6.23 10.34 -12.46
N PRO A 4 -6.79 10.89 -13.56
CA PRO A 4 -6.16 10.84 -14.87
C PRO A 4 -4.74 11.41 -14.82
N SER A 5 -3.83 10.85 -15.61
CA SER A 5 -2.42 11.22 -15.58
C SER A 5 -1.85 11.48 -16.96
N SER A 6 -0.92 12.42 -17.02
CA SER A 6 -0.03 12.64 -18.16
C SER A 6 1.42 12.31 -17.82
N SER A 7 1.63 11.42 -16.84
CA SER A 7 2.93 11.02 -16.34
C SER A 7 3.79 10.36 -17.42
N PRO A 8 5.11 10.58 -17.43
CA PRO A 8 6.04 9.79 -18.24
C PRO A 8 6.24 8.36 -17.72
N TRP A 9 5.76 8.08 -16.48
CA TRP A 9 5.78 6.75 -15.87
C TRP A 9 4.51 5.97 -16.20
N SER A 10 4.65 4.68 -16.40
CA SER A 10 3.50 3.78 -16.53
C SER A 10 3.86 2.37 -16.10
N PHE A 11 3.14 1.87 -15.11
CA PHE A 11 3.31 0.50 -14.63
C PHE A 11 2.13 -0.38 -15.06
N PRO A 12 2.36 -1.67 -15.31
CA PRO A 12 1.30 -2.59 -15.68
C PRO A 12 0.34 -2.83 -14.50
N CYS A 13 -0.94 -2.86 -14.81
CA CYS A 13 -2.02 -3.12 -13.88
C CYS A 13 -2.74 -4.41 -14.28
N PHE A 14 -3.02 -5.27 -13.32
CA PHE A 14 -3.74 -6.51 -13.52
C PHE A 14 -4.70 -6.79 -12.36
N VAL A 15 -5.62 -7.72 -12.58
CA VAL A 15 -6.60 -8.12 -11.56
C VAL A 15 -6.22 -9.49 -11.02
N THR A 16 -6.11 -9.57 -9.71
CA THR A 16 -5.97 -10.83 -8.99
C THR A 16 -7.27 -11.18 -8.27
N TYR A 17 -7.49 -12.45 -8.04
CA TYR A 17 -8.68 -12.94 -7.35
C TYR A 17 -8.29 -13.58 -6.02
N ARG A 18 -8.89 -13.11 -4.94
CA ARG A 18 -8.67 -13.68 -3.61
C ARG A 18 -9.93 -14.42 -3.14
N LYS A 19 -9.75 -15.67 -2.75
CA LYS A 19 -10.79 -16.41 -2.03
C LYS A 19 -10.91 -15.85 -0.61
N THR A 20 -12.11 -15.48 -0.21
CA THR A 20 -12.37 -15.08 1.18
C THR A 20 -12.58 -16.34 2.01
N LEU A 21 -11.78 -16.54 3.05
CA LEU A 21 -11.94 -17.65 3.99
C LEU A 21 -13.37 -17.65 4.57
N GLY A 22 -14.06 -18.77 4.45
CA GLY A 22 -15.40 -18.98 5.01
C GLY A 22 -16.60 -18.48 4.16
N LEU A 23 -16.36 -17.77 3.09
CA LEU A 23 -17.40 -17.38 2.13
C LEU A 23 -16.88 -17.75 0.73
N ASN A 24 -17.64 -18.55 -0.02
CA ASN A 24 -17.32 -18.91 -1.42
C ASN A 24 -17.36 -17.67 -2.37
N LYS A 25 -16.94 -16.51 -1.88
CA LYS A 25 -16.92 -15.27 -2.65
C LYS A 25 -15.49 -14.96 -3.11
N ILE A 26 -15.32 -14.90 -4.41
CA ILE A 26 -14.09 -14.47 -5.06
C ILE A 26 -14.18 -12.94 -5.19
N LYS A 27 -13.26 -12.21 -4.54
CA LYS A 27 -13.17 -10.75 -4.69
C LYS A 27 -12.03 -10.39 -5.64
N PRO A 28 -12.32 -9.62 -6.71
CA PRO A 28 -11.28 -9.10 -7.57
C PRO A 28 -10.46 -8.04 -6.82
N ARG A 29 -9.16 -8.03 -7.05
CA ARG A 29 -8.23 -7.03 -6.53
C ARG A 29 -7.40 -6.47 -7.66
N LYS A 30 -7.47 -5.16 -7.87
CA LYS A 30 -6.57 -4.46 -8.76
C LYS A 30 -5.19 -4.40 -8.13
N VAL A 31 -4.17 -4.82 -8.88
CA VAL A 31 -2.77 -4.80 -8.47
C VAL A 31 -1.96 -4.10 -9.55
N VAL A 32 -1.12 -3.16 -9.14
CA VAL A 32 -0.14 -2.53 -10.02
C VAL A 32 1.24 -3.09 -9.70
N ASN A 33 1.98 -3.47 -10.72
CA ASN A 33 3.33 -4.00 -10.55
C ASN A 33 4.34 -2.86 -10.44
N TYR A 34 4.74 -2.54 -9.23
CA TYR A 34 5.75 -1.52 -8.93
C TYR A 34 7.16 -2.09 -8.76
N GLN A 35 7.43 -3.33 -9.17
CA GLN A 35 8.75 -3.96 -8.97
C GLN A 35 9.89 -3.09 -9.48
N LYS A 36 9.79 -2.62 -10.72
CA LYS A 36 10.82 -1.73 -11.30
C LYS A 36 11.01 -0.41 -10.56
N LEU A 37 9.94 0.15 -10.00
CA LEU A 37 10.02 1.35 -9.16
C LEU A 37 10.70 1.02 -7.83
N ASN A 38 10.36 -0.11 -7.23
CA ASN A 38 10.94 -0.55 -5.97
C ASN A 38 12.45 -0.84 -6.09
N ASP A 39 12.90 -1.33 -7.25
CA ASP A 39 14.32 -1.62 -7.51
C ASP A 39 15.19 -0.36 -7.48
N VAL A 40 14.65 0.79 -7.90
CA VAL A 40 15.35 2.08 -7.88
C VAL A 40 15.01 2.93 -6.65
N THR A 41 14.13 2.46 -5.79
CA THR A 41 13.74 3.15 -4.55
C THR A 41 14.72 2.82 -3.44
N ILE A 42 15.28 3.85 -2.80
CA ILE A 42 16.12 3.68 -1.62
C ILE A 42 15.25 3.13 -0.48
N ALA A 43 15.71 2.04 0.13
CA ALA A 43 14.99 1.43 1.25
C ALA A 43 14.95 2.37 2.45
N ASP A 44 13.77 2.55 3.02
CA ASP A 44 13.62 3.21 4.31
C ASP A 44 14.02 2.23 5.43
N SER A 45 14.94 2.67 6.29
CA SER A 45 15.45 1.88 7.41
C SER A 45 14.60 2.02 8.68
N TYR A 46 13.42 2.64 8.60
CA TYR A 46 12.54 2.75 9.76
C TYR A 46 12.17 1.35 10.30
N PRO A 47 12.39 1.09 11.60
CA PRO A 47 12.17 -0.24 12.15
C PRO A 47 10.70 -0.63 12.09
N LEU A 48 10.45 -1.83 11.59
CA LEU A 48 9.13 -2.44 11.71
C LEU A 48 9.10 -3.25 13.02
N PRO A 49 8.04 -3.16 13.81
CA PRO A 49 7.95 -3.90 15.05
C PRO A 49 7.99 -5.41 14.78
N ASN A 50 8.78 -6.11 15.60
CA ASN A 50 8.81 -7.56 15.57
C ASN A 50 7.61 -8.12 16.34
N ALA A 51 6.92 -9.10 15.77
CA ALA A 51 5.75 -9.73 16.37
C ALA A 51 6.05 -10.34 17.75
N GLU A 52 7.23 -10.93 17.93
CA GLU A 52 7.66 -11.51 19.21
C GLU A 52 7.77 -10.42 20.30
N THR A 53 8.42 -9.30 19.97
CA THR A 53 8.56 -8.16 20.91
C THR A 53 7.20 -7.61 21.30
N LEU A 54 6.27 -7.48 20.33
CA LEU A 54 4.91 -7.00 20.61
C LEU A 54 4.14 -7.97 21.52
N LEU A 55 4.32 -9.27 21.33
CA LEU A 55 3.69 -10.28 22.21
C LEU A 55 4.25 -10.24 23.63
N ASP A 56 5.55 -10.01 23.77
CA ASP A 56 6.21 -9.86 25.08
C ASP A 56 5.71 -8.61 25.83
N GLU A 57 5.48 -7.51 25.11
CA GLU A 57 4.89 -6.29 25.69
C GLU A 57 3.45 -6.49 26.20
N LEU A 58 2.71 -7.43 25.63
CA LEU A 58 1.36 -7.78 26.07
C LEU A 58 1.34 -8.69 27.30
N HIS A 59 2.49 -9.18 27.74
CA HIS A 59 2.59 -10.09 28.88
C HIS A 59 2.04 -9.44 30.17
N GLY A 60 1.13 -10.14 30.85
CA GLY A 60 0.50 -9.65 32.08
C GLY A 60 -0.71 -8.74 31.87
N ALA A 61 -1.04 -8.35 30.65
CA ALA A 61 -2.25 -7.61 30.36
C ALA A 61 -3.50 -8.49 30.52
N GLN A 62 -4.55 -7.95 31.13
CA GLN A 62 -5.83 -8.65 31.32
C GLN A 62 -6.90 -8.23 30.32
N TYR A 63 -6.77 -7.07 29.73
CA TYR A 63 -7.71 -6.51 28.76
C TYR A 63 -6.97 -6.12 27.49
N PHE A 64 -7.54 -6.47 26.35
CA PHE A 64 -6.96 -6.21 25.04
C PHE A 64 -7.97 -5.46 24.17
N GLY A 65 -7.48 -4.45 23.46
CA GLY A 65 -8.23 -3.74 22.42
C GLY A 65 -7.51 -3.86 21.09
N CYS A 66 -8.27 -3.97 19.99
CA CYS A 66 -7.73 -3.98 18.66
C CYS A 66 -8.39 -2.88 17.83
N LEU A 67 -7.57 -2.03 17.18
CA LEU A 67 -8.02 -1.02 16.24
C LEU A 67 -7.52 -1.38 14.85
N ASP A 68 -8.43 -1.46 13.89
CA ASP A 68 -8.09 -1.73 12.49
C ASP A 68 -8.38 -0.50 11.63
N LEU A 69 -7.35 0.01 10.95
CA LEU A 69 -7.47 1.14 10.05
C LEU A 69 -7.94 0.66 8.67
N LYS A 70 -9.14 1.04 8.30
CA LYS A 70 -9.67 0.73 6.98
C LYS A 70 -8.76 1.25 5.88
N SER A 71 -8.20 0.34 5.05
CA SER A 71 -7.33 0.68 3.91
C SER A 71 -6.13 1.56 4.32
N GLY A 72 -5.41 1.19 5.37
CA GLY A 72 -4.41 2.01 6.05
C GLY A 72 -3.49 2.84 5.15
N PHE A 73 -2.82 2.25 4.16
CA PHE A 73 -1.93 2.99 3.26
C PHE A 73 -2.65 4.08 2.45
N TRP A 74 -3.91 3.87 2.11
CA TRP A 74 -4.68 4.85 1.37
C TRP A 74 -5.11 6.07 2.20
N GLN A 75 -4.86 6.06 3.49
CA GLN A 75 -5.07 7.24 4.34
C GLN A 75 -3.91 8.22 4.26
N VAL A 76 -2.75 7.78 3.78
CA VAL A 76 -1.55 8.60 3.63
C VAL A 76 -1.52 9.26 2.24
N GLU A 77 -1.40 10.57 2.19
CA GLU A 77 -1.30 11.32 0.93
C GLU A 77 0.12 11.32 0.38
N LEU A 78 0.22 11.27 -0.94
CA LEU A 78 1.49 11.55 -1.64
C LEU A 78 1.67 13.06 -1.72
N ALA A 79 2.77 13.55 -1.14
CA ALA A 79 3.00 14.97 -0.90
C ALA A 79 3.11 15.78 -2.19
N SER A 80 3.90 15.33 -3.15
CA SER A 80 4.19 16.08 -4.36
C SER A 80 3.44 15.55 -5.58
N LYS A 81 3.27 16.42 -6.59
CA LYS A 81 2.76 16.02 -7.91
C LYS A 81 3.68 15.00 -8.57
N GLU A 82 4.98 15.16 -8.41
CA GLU A 82 6.00 14.26 -8.96
C GLU A 82 5.89 12.86 -8.36
N ASP A 83 5.68 12.75 -7.06
CA ASP A 83 5.49 11.47 -6.41
C ASP A 83 4.21 10.78 -6.85
N ARG A 84 3.13 11.54 -7.04
CA ARG A 84 1.88 11.02 -7.62
C ARG A 84 2.10 10.47 -9.03
N GLN A 85 2.85 11.20 -9.86
CA GLN A 85 3.18 10.75 -11.22
C GLN A 85 3.96 9.45 -11.27
N LYS A 86 4.87 9.21 -10.31
CA LYS A 86 5.61 7.95 -10.17
C LYS A 86 4.71 6.74 -9.89
N THR A 87 3.49 6.96 -9.44
CA THR A 87 2.52 5.90 -9.20
C THR A 87 1.66 5.53 -10.40
N ALA A 88 1.92 6.16 -11.55
CA ALA A 88 1.07 6.01 -12.72
C ALA A 88 1.03 4.58 -13.23
N PHE A 89 -0.14 4.16 -13.64
CA PHE A 89 -0.42 2.84 -14.20
C PHE A 89 -1.36 2.95 -15.38
N SER A 90 -1.19 2.09 -16.35
CA SER A 90 -2.11 1.97 -17.47
C SER A 90 -3.14 0.87 -17.20
N ALA A 91 -4.41 1.22 -17.34
CA ALA A 91 -5.50 0.29 -17.28
C ALA A 91 -6.13 0.14 -18.68
N TYR A 92 -6.33 -1.10 -19.11
CA TYR A 92 -6.91 -1.37 -20.42
C TYR A 92 -8.25 -0.63 -20.57
N MET A 93 -8.42 0.07 -21.66
CA MET A 93 -9.58 0.91 -22.02
C MET A 93 -9.82 2.16 -21.14
N LEU A 94 -9.11 2.34 -20.03
CA LEU A 94 -9.30 3.48 -19.14
C LEU A 94 -8.15 4.51 -19.26
N GLY A 95 -7.08 4.17 -19.98
CA GLY A 95 -5.93 5.06 -20.15
C GLY A 95 -5.01 5.09 -18.95
N LEU A 96 -4.21 6.17 -18.84
CA LEU A 96 -3.21 6.38 -17.83
C LEU A 96 -3.79 7.10 -16.61
N HIS A 97 -3.57 6.54 -15.43
CA HIS A 97 -4.01 7.10 -14.14
C HIS A 97 -2.88 7.05 -13.12
N HIS A 98 -2.94 7.88 -12.10
CA HIS A 98 -2.03 7.84 -10.96
C HIS A 98 -2.80 7.85 -9.64
N TYR A 99 -2.14 7.46 -8.57
CA TYR A 99 -2.68 7.56 -7.22
C TYR A 99 -2.34 8.91 -6.58
N ASN A 100 -3.29 9.45 -5.82
CA ASN A 100 -3.06 10.62 -4.97
C ASN A 100 -2.64 10.22 -3.55
N ARG A 101 -2.78 8.95 -3.22
CA ARG A 101 -2.48 8.36 -1.92
C ARG A 101 -1.58 7.14 -2.09
N VAL A 102 -0.88 6.77 -1.05
CA VAL A 102 0.09 5.66 -1.08
C VAL A 102 -0.60 4.37 -1.50
N PRO A 103 -0.25 3.79 -2.65
CA PRO A 103 -0.82 2.53 -3.09
C PRO A 103 -0.12 1.34 -2.42
N PHE A 104 -0.78 0.18 -2.46
CA PHE A 104 -0.14 -1.07 -2.09
C PHE A 104 0.97 -1.45 -3.07
N GLY A 105 2.02 -2.08 -2.54
CA GLY A 105 3.13 -2.59 -3.33
C GLY A 105 4.36 -1.69 -3.40
N PHE A 106 4.33 -0.49 -2.79
CA PHE A 106 5.54 0.32 -2.63
C PHE A 106 6.44 -0.25 -1.55
N ARG A 107 7.75 -0.28 -1.85
CA ARG A 107 8.79 -0.79 -0.95
C ARG A 107 8.73 -0.15 0.44
N ASN A 108 8.60 1.16 0.50
CA ASN A 108 8.65 1.95 1.74
C ASN A 108 7.27 2.24 2.34
N ALA A 109 6.19 1.74 1.76
CA ALA A 109 4.85 1.99 2.27
C ALA A 109 4.65 1.51 3.72
N PRO A 110 5.10 0.31 4.11
CA PRO A 110 4.99 -0.16 5.50
C PRO A 110 5.76 0.74 6.48
N SER A 111 7.03 1.04 6.20
CA SER A 111 7.87 1.87 7.07
C SER A 111 7.32 3.29 7.23
N HIS A 112 6.87 3.88 6.12
CA HIS A 112 6.25 5.21 6.15
C HIS A 112 4.94 5.21 6.95
N PHE A 113 4.11 4.19 6.76
CA PHE A 113 2.86 4.05 7.49
C PHE A 113 3.08 3.88 9.01
N MET A 114 4.07 3.08 9.41
CA MET A 114 4.44 2.95 10.83
C MET A 114 4.87 4.29 11.42
N ARG A 115 5.68 5.07 10.70
CA ARG A 115 6.10 6.42 11.14
C ARG A 115 4.92 7.39 11.32
N VAL A 116 3.83 7.19 10.60
CA VAL A 116 2.61 8.02 10.73
C VAL A 116 1.77 7.58 11.93
N ILE A 117 1.81 6.28 12.27
CA ILE A 117 1.05 5.73 13.42
C ILE A 117 1.77 6.03 14.74
N ASP A 118 3.08 5.95 14.76
CA ASP A 118 3.90 6.24 15.95
C ASP A 118 3.84 7.73 16.32
#